data_7f73b9f4b09b76772ea90df0651f1a8e
#
_entry.id   7f73b9f4b09b76772ea90df0651f1a8e
#
_cell.length_a   1.000
_cell.length_b   1.000
_cell.length_c   1.000
_cell.angle_alpha   90.00
_cell.angle_beta   90.00
_cell.angle_gamma   90.00
#
_symmetry.space_group_name_H-M   'P 1'
#
loop_
_entity.id
_entity.type
_entity.pdbx_description
1 polymer ?
#
loop_
_entity_poly.entity_id
_entity_poly.type
_entity_poly.pdbx_seq_one_letter_code
_entity_poly.pdbx_strand_id
1 'polypeptide(L)'
;MCNRFYISLILINTLLFNQPLLAQQGDYLSGEVGIGLGAAHYFGDLNTATQLNRPKPAATLFFRKYLGRYIAARAGFSFAQLGYSDIYNTQNEVQYRRNLSFNTNVWEVTAQGDFHFFKFLPQERGFNFTPYITLGAGLFSYDPYAYLNNERYYFRELPVGTEGQNSPLYPDRKMYGTTALSIPFGGGFKYSIGGGRLNLSFEVLHRFTNTDYLDDVSTTYVDPNAFPKPPGGISVAQLLSDRSGDIGAPIGLPGRQRGNGSKQKDQFVTAMVMISFNLMSYKCPSGD
;
A
#
# COMPACT_ATOMS: atom_id res chain seq x y z
N MET A 1 -1.92 -23.38 31.21
CA MET A 1 -2.34 -22.34 30.26
C MET A 1 -2.41 -22.76 28.78
N CYS A 2 -1.79 -23.86 28.38
CA CYS A 2 -1.74 -24.33 26.97
C CYS A 2 -3.08 -24.93 26.45
N ASN A 3 -3.93 -25.50 27.31
CA ASN A 3 -5.16 -26.19 26.83
C ASN A 3 -6.30 -25.27 26.37
N ARG A 4 -6.34 -24.02 26.79
CA ARG A 4 -7.41 -23.09 26.38
C ARG A 4 -7.22 -22.54 24.96
N PHE A 5 -5.96 -22.47 24.47
CA PHE A 5 -5.65 -22.01 23.10
C PHE A 5 -6.06 -23.02 22.03
N TYR A 6 -5.87 -24.32 22.30
CA TYR A 6 -6.28 -25.40 21.38
C TYR A 6 -7.79 -25.55 21.28
N ILE A 7 -8.52 -25.35 22.38
CA ILE A 7 -9.99 -25.40 22.39
C ILE A 7 -10.58 -24.24 21.59
N SER A 8 -10.00 -23.03 21.69
CA SER A 8 -10.43 -21.88 20.86
C SER A 8 -10.13 -22.07 19.38
N LEU A 9 -9.01 -22.70 19.03
CA LEU A 9 -8.66 -22.98 17.62
C LEU A 9 -9.56 -24.06 17.02
N ILE A 10 -9.96 -25.06 17.79
CA ILE A 10 -10.89 -26.13 17.35
C ILE A 10 -12.31 -25.57 17.21
N LEU A 11 -12.75 -24.68 18.10
CA LEU A 11 -14.06 -24.02 18.01
C LEU A 11 -14.15 -23.08 16.79
N ILE A 12 -13.08 -22.38 16.44
CA ILE A 12 -13.03 -21.56 15.25
C ILE A 12 -13.08 -22.43 13.98
N ASN A 13 -12.39 -23.57 13.95
CA ASN A 13 -12.45 -24.50 12.83
C ASN A 13 -13.84 -25.15 12.66
N THR A 14 -14.53 -25.50 13.73
CA THR A 14 -15.88 -26.07 13.65
C THR A 14 -16.94 -25.05 13.22
N LEU A 15 -16.77 -23.78 13.54
CA LEU A 15 -17.63 -22.69 13.08
C LEU A 15 -17.43 -22.36 11.58
N LEU A 16 -16.23 -22.56 11.05
CA LEU A 16 -15.93 -22.29 9.63
C LEU A 16 -16.36 -23.42 8.68
N PHE A 17 -16.55 -24.66 9.17
CA PHE A 17 -16.87 -25.82 8.35
C PHE A 17 -18.33 -26.29 8.41
N ASN A 18 -19.15 -25.77 9.34
CA ASN A 18 -20.59 -26.07 9.40
C ASN A 18 -21.43 -25.05 8.62
N GLN A 19 -21.17 -24.90 7.32
CA GLN A 19 -22.11 -24.25 6.44
C GLN A 19 -23.12 -25.30 5.95
N PRO A 20 -24.44 -25.13 6.19
CA PRO A 20 -25.41 -25.99 5.55
C PRO A 20 -25.26 -25.82 4.04
N LEU A 21 -25.04 -26.90 3.33
CA LEU A 21 -25.13 -26.99 1.87
C LEU A 21 -26.55 -26.64 1.44
N LEU A 22 -26.85 -25.37 1.33
CA LEU A 22 -28.02 -24.90 0.60
C LEU A 22 -27.73 -25.15 -0.88
N ALA A 23 -28.14 -26.32 -1.35
CA ALA A 23 -28.21 -26.63 -2.74
C ALA A 23 -29.23 -25.71 -3.41
N GLN A 24 -28.76 -24.55 -3.89
CA GLN A 24 -29.54 -23.65 -4.72
C GLN A 24 -29.09 -23.78 -6.16
N GLN A 25 -30.04 -24.22 -7.00
CA GLN A 25 -30.01 -24.23 -8.44
C GLN A 25 -29.62 -22.85 -8.99
N GLY A 26 -28.64 -22.81 -9.88
CA GLY A 26 -28.29 -21.66 -10.68
C GLY A 26 -26.82 -21.69 -11.06
N ASP A 27 -26.51 -21.27 -12.26
CA ASP A 27 -25.15 -21.12 -12.79
C ASP A 27 -24.26 -20.36 -11.82
N TYR A 28 -23.28 -21.05 -11.27
CA TYR A 28 -22.44 -20.48 -10.23
C TYR A 28 -21.19 -19.85 -10.85
N LEU A 29 -21.15 -18.55 -10.83
CA LEU A 29 -19.90 -17.83 -10.92
C LEU A 29 -19.05 -18.22 -9.71
N SER A 30 -18.09 -19.12 -9.90
CA SER A 30 -17.29 -19.65 -8.78
C SER A 30 -16.22 -18.66 -8.33
N GLY A 31 -15.73 -17.85 -9.24
CA GLY A 31 -14.69 -16.85 -8.97
C GLY A 31 -14.17 -16.18 -10.23
N GLU A 32 -13.17 -15.37 -10.08
CA GLU A 32 -12.42 -14.76 -11.18
C GLU A 32 -10.94 -14.62 -10.84
N VAL A 33 -10.11 -14.70 -11.86
CA VAL A 33 -8.69 -14.35 -11.78
C VAL A 33 -8.44 -13.18 -12.72
N GLY A 34 -7.67 -12.20 -12.27
CA GLY A 34 -7.45 -11.00 -13.06
C GLY A 34 -6.14 -10.29 -12.77
N ILE A 35 -5.81 -9.43 -13.68
CA ILE A 35 -4.66 -8.53 -13.61
C ILE A 35 -5.12 -7.09 -13.77
N GLY A 36 -4.37 -6.17 -13.20
CA GLY A 36 -4.63 -4.74 -13.33
C GLY A 36 -3.37 -3.95 -13.50
N LEU A 37 -3.48 -2.87 -14.23
CA LEU A 37 -2.45 -1.86 -14.41
C LEU A 37 -3.02 -0.49 -14.08
N GLY A 38 -2.19 0.38 -13.54
CA GLY A 38 -2.63 1.72 -13.16
C GLY A 38 -1.54 2.55 -12.53
N ALA A 39 -1.94 3.42 -11.64
CA ALA A 39 -1.07 4.36 -10.98
C ALA A 39 -1.25 4.35 -9.47
N ALA A 40 -0.16 4.60 -8.75
CA ALA A 40 -0.12 4.81 -7.32
C ALA A 40 0.32 6.23 -6.99
N HIS A 41 -0.15 6.76 -5.88
CA HIS A 41 0.25 8.06 -5.39
C HIS A 41 0.44 8.03 -3.87
N TYR A 42 1.49 8.69 -3.40
CA TYR A 42 1.86 8.78 -1.99
C TYR A 42 1.22 9.99 -1.30
N PHE A 43 0.85 9.81 -0.03
CA PHE A 43 0.43 10.85 0.91
C PHE A 43 1.14 10.66 2.24
N GLY A 44 1.78 11.71 2.75
CA GLY A 44 2.55 11.72 3.98
C GLY A 44 3.33 13.02 4.14
N ASP A 45 4.47 12.96 4.80
CA ASP A 45 5.23 14.13 5.22
C ASP A 45 5.79 14.99 4.08
N LEU A 46 6.03 14.41 2.91
CA LEU A 46 6.44 15.13 1.73
C LEU A 46 5.25 15.65 0.89
N ASN A 47 4.06 15.08 1.05
CA ASN A 47 2.84 15.48 0.33
C ASN A 47 1.70 15.79 1.30
N THR A 48 1.87 16.77 2.15
CA THR A 48 0.89 17.16 3.18
C THR A 48 -0.37 17.81 2.61
N ALA A 49 -0.28 18.41 1.42
CA ALA A 49 -1.40 19.04 0.72
C ALA A 49 -2.25 18.04 -0.09
N THR A 50 -1.98 16.74 0.00
CA THR A 50 -2.69 15.66 -0.70
C THR A 50 -2.83 15.88 -2.22
N GLN A 51 -1.81 16.47 -2.84
CA GLN A 51 -1.80 16.75 -4.28
C GLN A 51 -1.62 15.46 -5.08
N LEU A 52 -2.45 15.24 -6.10
CA LEU A 52 -2.37 14.11 -7.04
C LEU A 52 -1.57 14.49 -8.30
N ASN A 53 -0.36 14.98 -8.14
CA ASN A 53 0.43 15.57 -9.23
C ASN A 53 1.61 14.69 -9.72
N ARG A 54 1.92 13.59 -9.04
CA ARG A 54 3.07 12.72 -9.35
C ARG A 54 2.73 11.24 -9.23
N PRO A 55 1.73 10.74 -9.97
CA PRO A 55 1.41 9.33 -9.97
C PRO A 55 2.57 8.50 -10.53
N LYS A 56 2.78 7.32 -9.99
CA LYS A 56 3.79 6.35 -10.41
C LYS A 56 3.12 5.03 -10.79
N PRO A 57 3.77 4.18 -11.61
CA PRO A 57 3.16 2.95 -12.09
C PRO A 57 2.84 1.97 -10.96
N ALA A 58 1.75 1.25 -11.14
CA ALA A 58 1.31 0.18 -10.27
C ALA A 58 0.66 -0.95 -11.07
N ALA A 59 0.75 -2.17 -10.51
CA ALA A 59 0.18 -3.38 -11.10
C ALA A 59 -0.40 -4.27 -10.00
N THR A 60 -1.41 -5.07 -10.34
CA THR A 60 -1.99 -6.03 -9.41
C THR A 60 -2.36 -7.33 -10.13
N LEU A 61 -2.24 -8.43 -9.41
CA LEU A 61 -2.76 -9.74 -9.74
C LEU A 61 -3.73 -10.13 -8.63
N PHE A 62 -4.90 -10.65 -8.93
CA PHE A 62 -5.87 -11.04 -7.92
C PHE A 62 -6.64 -12.29 -8.29
N PHE A 63 -7.09 -12.97 -7.26
CA PHE A 63 -8.11 -14.01 -7.32
C PHE A 63 -9.28 -13.57 -6.44
N ARG A 64 -10.51 -13.65 -7.00
CA ARG A 64 -11.76 -13.34 -6.29
C ARG A 64 -12.66 -14.56 -6.30
N LYS A 65 -13.14 -14.97 -5.14
CA LYS A 65 -14.12 -16.02 -4.91
C LYS A 65 -15.46 -15.40 -4.57
N TYR A 66 -16.49 -15.73 -5.32
CA TYR A 66 -17.84 -15.28 -4.99
C TYR A 66 -18.43 -16.18 -3.88
N LEU A 67 -18.87 -15.57 -2.79
CA LEU A 67 -19.54 -16.23 -1.66
C LEU A 67 -21.05 -16.15 -1.77
N GLY A 68 -21.54 -15.42 -2.75
CA GLY A 68 -22.96 -15.21 -3.02
C GLY A 68 -23.14 -14.21 -4.16
N ARG A 69 -24.34 -13.64 -4.26
CA ARG A 69 -24.69 -12.69 -5.33
C ARG A 69 -24.12 -11.29 -5.13
N TYR A 70 -23.79 -10.95 -3.88
CA TYR A 70 -23.40 -9.60 -3.47
C TYR A 70 -22.05 -9.53 -2.76
N ILE A 71 -21.54 -10.68 -2.30
CA ILE A 71 -20.31 -10.73 -1.49
C ILE A 71 -19.27 -11.61 -2.18
N ALA A 72 -18.03 -11.15 -2.19
CA ALA A 72 -16.89 -11.93 -2.63
C ALA A 72 -15.70 -11.74 -1.69
N ALA A 73 -14.86 -12.76 -1.58
CA ALA A 73 -13.54 -12.68 -0.96
C ALA A 73 -12.48 -12.58 -2.05
N ARG A 74 -11.49 -11.71 -1.85
CA ARG A 74 -10.42 -11.47 -2.81
C ARG A 74 -9.06 -11.61 -2.14
N ALA A 75 -8.16 -12.35 -2.77
CA ALA A 75 -6.73 -12.36 -2.48
C ALA A 75 -6.01 -11.60 -3.59
N GLY A 76 -5.08 -10.72 -3.24
CA GLY A 76 -4.35 -9.89 -4.19
C GLY A 76 -2.86 -9.87 -3.92
N PHE A 77 -2.08 -9.72 -4.99
CA PHE A 77 -0.67 -9.41 -4.96
C PHE A 77 -0.44 -8.17 -5.82
N SER A 78 0.15 -7.15 -5.24
CA SER A 78 0.28 -5.84 -5.91
C SER A 78 1.72 -5.34 -5.83
N PHE A 79 2.09 -4.63 -6.89
CA PHE A 79 3.30 -3.83 -6.99
C PHE A 79 2.91 -2.38 -7.17
N ALA A 80 3.57 -1.47 -6.45
CA ALA A 80 3.42 -0.04 -6.64
C ALA A 80 4.75 0.68 -6.46
N GLN A 81 5.08 1.56 -7.36
CA GLN A 81 6.14 2.54 -7.10
C GLN A 81 5.54 3.74 -6.38
N LEU A 82 6.21 4.21 -5.35
CA LEU A 82 5.87 5.44 -4.65
C LEU A 82 7.08 6.38 -4.65
N GLY A 83 6.83 7.64 -4.48
CA GLY A 83 7.88 8.63 -4.34
C GLY A 83 7.36 10.03 -4.53
N TYR A 84 7.99 10.96 -3.84
CA TYR A 84 7.64 12.37 -3.86
C TYR A 84 8.88 13.23 -3.59
N SER A 85 8.77 14.52 -3.82
CA SER A 85 9.82 15.47 -3.51
C SER A 85 9.21 16.79 -3.07
N ASP A 86 9.83 17.40 -2.06
CA ASP A 86 9.44 18.70 -1.53
C ASP A 86 9.48 19.83 -2.56
N ILE A 87 10.28 19.70 -3.61
CA ILE A 87 10.32 20.69 -4.71
C ILE A 87 8.97 20.88 -5.43
N TYR A 88 8.05 19.93 -5.26
CA TYR A 88 6.70 20.03 -5.84
C TYR A 88 5.74 20.85 -4.97
N ASN A 89 6.12 21.15 -3.73
CA ASN A 89 5.33 21.93 -2.76
C ASN A 89 5.58 23.43 -2.88
N THR A 90 5.41 23.98 -4.07
CA THR A 90 5.71 25.40 -4.38
C THR A 90 4.90 26.42 -3.57
N GLN A 91 3.80 26.00 -2.95
CA GLN A 91 2.94 26.83 -2.10
C GLN A 91 3.41 26.86 -0.63
N ASN A 92 4.29 25.95 -0.22
CA ASN A 92 4.83 25.88 1.13
C ASN A 92 6.35 26.06 1.10
N GLU A 93 6.79 27.28 1.35
CA GLU A 93 8.20 27.66 1.30
C GLU A 93 9.08 26.81 2.22
N VAL A 94 8.58 26.42 3.39
CA VAL A 94 9.34 25.61 4.35
C VAL A 94 9.58 24.21 3.80
N GLN A 95 8.56 23.56 3.22
CA GLN A 95 8.70 22.25 2.58
C GLN A 95 9.57 22.36 1.33
N TYR A 96 9.33 23.34 0.48
CA TYR A 96 10.14 23.57 -0.71
C TYR A 96 11.64 23.72 -0.34
N ARG A 97 11.95 24.51 0.67
CA ARG A 97 13.33 24.71 1.15
C ARG A 97 13.90 23.49 1.86
N ARG A 98 13.09 22.62 2.44
CA ARG A 98 13.54 21.35 3.04
C ARG A 98 14.17 20.43 1.99
N ASN A 99 13.67 20.44 0.76
CA ASN A 99 14.22 19.77 -0.43
C ASN A 99 14.45 18.26 -0.30
N LEU A 100 13.69 17.60 0.55
CA LEU A 100 13.77 16.15 0.69
C LEU A 100 13.07 15.45 -0.47
N SER A 101 13.51 14.24 -0.78
CA SER A 101 12.91 13.40 -1.81
C SER A 101 13.12 11.94 -1.47
N PHE A 102 12.16 11.11 -1.86
CA PHE A 102 12.28 9.66 -1.74
C PHE A 102 11.67 8.94 -2.92
N ASN A 103 12.02 7.68 -3.04
CA ASN A 103 11.38 6.67 -3.87
C ASN A 103 11.34 5.36 -3.10
N THR A 104 10.30 4.56 -3.31
CA THR A 104 10.22 3.20 -2.77
C THR A 104 9.40 2.31 -3.70
N ASN A 105 9.76 1.04 -3.74
CA ASN A 105 8.97 0.00 -4.39
C ASN A 105 8.21 -0.76 -3.31
N VAL A 106 6.89 -0.84 -3.46
CA VAL A 106 6.00 -1.54 -2.53
C VAL A 106 5.53 -2.83 -3.18
N TRP A 107 5.71 -3.94 -2.46
CA TRP A 107 5.14 -5.24 -2.78
C TRP A 107 4.15 -5.62 -1.69
N GLU A 108 2.91 -5.86 -2.06
CA GLU A 108 1.81 -6.04 -1.12
C GLU A 108 1.05 -7.33 -1.39
N VAL A 109 0.74 -8.10 -0.33
CA VAL A 109 -0.23 -9.20 -0.34
C VAL A 109 -1.45 -8.75 0.45
N THR A 110 -2.64 -8.93 -0.11
CA THR A 110 -3.90 -8.50 0.50
C THR A 110 -4.92 -9.62 0.59
N ALA A 111 -5.75 -9.55 1.63
CA ALA A 111 -7.01 -10.27 1.73
C ALA A 111 -8.14 -9.24 1.93
N GLN A 112 -9.15 -9.27 1.07
CA GLN A 112 -10.20 -8.26 1.00
C GLN A 112 -11.58 -8.91 0.89
N GLY A 113 -12.59 -8.22 1.41
CA GLY A 113 -14.00 -8.50 1.15
C GLY A 113 -14.57 -7.46 0.19
N ASP A 114 -15.26 -7.91 -0.83
CA ASP A 114 -15.93 -7.05 -1.79
C ASP A 114 -17.45 -7.16 -1.61
N PHE A 115 -18.11 -6.01 -1.56
CA PHE A 115 -19.57 -5.92 -1.55
C PHE A 115 -20.05 -5.28 -2.86
N HIS A 116 -20.81 -6.05 -3.64
CA HIS A 116 -21.40 -5.63 -4.90
C HIS A 116 -22.80 -5.04 -4.65
N PHE A 117 -23.05 -3.83 -5.12
CA PHE A 117 -24.33 -3.16 -4.93
C PHE A 117 -25.45 -3.77 -5.77
N PHE A 118 -25.09 -4.31 -6.93
CA PHE A 118 -26.06 -4.97 -7.82
C PHE A 118 -25.74 -6.46 -7.93
N LYS A 119 -26.78 -7.26 -8.16
CA LYS A 119 -26.64 -8.68 -8.51
C LYS A 119 -25.74 -8.79 -9.75
N PHE A 120 -24.61 -9.48 -9.61
CA PHE A 120 -23.67 -9.67 -10.69
C PHE A 120 -23.73 -11.11 -11.20
N LEU A 121 -24.34 -11.28 -12.37
CA LEU A 121 -24.45 -12.55 -13.09
C LEU A 121 -24.05 -12.30 -14.54
N PRO A 122 -22.76 -12.43 -14.87
CA PRO A 122 -22.20 -12.01 -16.16
C PRO A 122 -22.85 -12.66 -17.39
N GLN A 123 -23.47 -13.83 -17.22
CA GLN A 123 -24.13 -14.58 -18.30
C GLN A 123 -25.56 -14.15 -18.57
N GLU A 124 -26.22 -13.50 -17.58
CA GLU A 124 -27.58 -13.00 -17.70
C GLU A 124 -27.61 -11.58 -18.23
N ARG A 125 -28.48 -11.30 -19.21
CA ARG A 125 -28.69 -9.93 -19.70
C ARG A 125 -29.22 -9.05 -18.58
N GLY A 126 -28.63 -7.86 -18.44
CA GLY A 126 -29.03 -6.88 -17.40
C GLY A 126 -28.34 -7.05 -16.06
N PHE A 127 -27.55 -8.11 -15.83
CA PHE A 127 -26.80 -8.33 -14.59
C PHE A 127 -25.28 -8.35 -14.80
N ASN A 128 -24.82 -7.71 -15.84
CA ASN A 128 -23.41 -7.67 -16.26
C ASN A 128 -22.62 -6.47 -15.76
N PHE A 129 -23.25 -5.59 -14.95
CA PHE A 129 -22.62 -4.41 -14.36
C PHE A 129 -22.89 -4.35 -12.86
N THR A 130 -21.86 -3.96 -12.09
CA THR A 130 -22.01 -3.68 -10.66
C THR A 130 -20.96 -2.70 -10.17
N PRO A 131 -21.34 -1.65 -9.45
CA PRO A 131 -20.44 -0.95 -8.54
C PRO A 131 -20.15 -1.84 -7.33
N TYR A 132 -18.99 -1.67 -6.70
CA TYR A 132 -18.64 -2.38 -5.49
C TYR A 132 -17.76 -1.54 -4.58
N ILE A 133 -17.80 -1.85 -3.30
CA ILE A 133 -16.83 -1.38 -2.32
C ILE A 133 -16.01 -2.56 -1.82
N THR A 134 -14.82 -2.28 -1.36
CA THR A 134 -13.88 -3.27 -0.85
C THR A 134 -13.19 -2.76 0.41
N LEU A 135 -12.95 -3.67 1.33
CA LEU A 135 -12.22 -3.44 2.56
C LEU A 135 -11.39 -4.69 2.87
N GLY A 136 -10.21 -4.52 3.42
CA GLY A 136 -9.38 -5.67 3.77
C GLY A 136 -8.20 -5.34 4.66
N ALA A 137 -7.27 -6.29 4.68
CA ALA A 137 -5.98 -6.16 5.32
C ALA A 137 -4.88 -6.58 4.35
N GLY A 138 -3.72 -5.95 4.46
CA GLY A 138 -2.55 -6.25 3.67
C GLY A 138 -1.28 -6.24 4.48
N LEU A 139 -0.31 -6.97 4.00
CA LEU A 139 1.07 -6.93 4.45
C LEU A 139 1.93 -6.50 3.26
N PHE A 140 2.73 -5.48 3.43
CA PHE A 140 3.58 -4.99 2.36
C PHE A 140 5.02 -4.81 2.80
N SER A 141 5.92 -4.96 1.83
CA SER A 141 7.34 -4.64 1.98
C SER A 141 7.67 -3.35 1.23
N TYR A 142 8.61 -2.59 1.79
CA TYR A 142 9.09 -1.33 1.25
C TYR A 142 10.52 -1.08 1.70
N ASP A 143 11.28 -0.32 0.91
CA ASP A 143 12.63 0.10 1.26
C ASP A 143 12.92 1.45 0.59
N PRO A 144 12.77 2.57 1.33
CA PRO A 144 12.91 3.89 0.75
C PRO A 144 14.38 4.25 0.46
N TYR A 145 14.55 4.94 -0.66
CA TYR A 145 15.84 5.41 -1.14
C TYR A 145 15.75 6.80 -1.76
N ALA A 146 16.87 7.48 -1.82
CA ALA A 146 17.02 8.72 -2.58
C ALA A 146 18.22 8.66 -3.52
N TYR A 147 18.28 9.63 -4.41
CA TYR A 147 19.45 9.85 -5.26
C TYR A 147 20.28 11.02 -4.75
N LEU A 148 21.59 10.79 -4.67
CA LEU A 148 22.59 11.82 -4.42
C LEU A 148 23.67 11.67 -5.51
N ASN A 149 23.93 12.71 -6.27
CA ASN A 149 24.91 12.69 -7.39
C ASN A 149 24.69 11.54 -8.38
N ASN A 150 23.45 11.23 -8.74
CA ASN A 150 23.01 10.13 -9.59
C ASN A 150 23.24 8.72 -9.03
N GLU A 151 23.75 8.57 -7.81
CA GLU A 151 23.83 7.30 -7.11
C GLU A 151 22.61 7.09 -6.22
N ARG A 152 22.14 5.82 -6.13
CA ARG A 152 21.03 5.41 -5.30
C ARG A 152 21.53 5.01 -3.92
N TYR A 153 20.93 5.58 -2.88
CA TYR A 153 21.21 5.24 -1.49
C TYR A 153 19.94 4.82 -0.79
N TYR A 154 19.89 3.59 -0.30
CA TYR A 154 18.83 3.13 0.57
C TYR A 154 19.06 3.69 1.97
N PHE A 155 18.06 4.36 2.52
CA PHE A 155 18.21 5.06 3.80
C PHE A 155 18.55 4.12 4.95
N ARG A 156 18.02 2.89 4.92
CA ARG A 156 18.29 1.88 5.94
C ARG A 156 19.68 1.26 5.89
N GLU A 157 20.36 1.32 4.76
CA GLU A 157 21.75 0.85 4.61
C GLU A 157 22.76 1.86 5.16
N LEU A 158 22.30 3.08 5.44
CA LEU A 158 23.15 4.10 6.06
C LEU A 158 23.36 3.77 7.54
N PRO A 159 24.60 3.89 8.07
CA PRO A 159 24.95 3.42 9.43
C PRO A 159 24.04 3.95 10.55
N VAL A 160 23.56 5.18 10.41
CA VAL A 160 22.69 5.85 11.39
C VAL A 160 21.42 6.39 10.74
N GLY A 161 21.03 5.87 9.55
CA GLY A 161 19.90 6.41 8.80
C GLY A 161 20.03 7.91 8.51
N THR A 162 18.93 8.57 8.24
CA THR A 162 18.88 10.03 8.00
C THR A 162 18.36 10.82 9.21
N GLU A 163 17.76 10.14 10.20
CA GLU A 163 17.22 10.75 11.43
C GLU A 163 17.98 10.32 12.69
N GLY A 164 19.23 9.82 12.54
CA GLY A 164 20.05 9.38 13.65
C GLY A 164 19.61 8.06 14.26
N GLN A 165 18.92 7.20 13.48
CA GLN A 165 18.56 5.86 13.90
C GLN A 165 19.84 5.06 14.23
N ASN A 166 19.82 4.35 15.36
CA ASN A 166 20.98 3.63 15.90
C ASN A 166 22.18 4.51 16.27
N SER A 167 22.05 5.84 16.30
CA SER A 167 23.11 6.72 16.81
C SER A 167 23.20 6.65 18.34
N PRO A 168 24.40 6.62 18.92
CA PRO A 168 24.57 6.68 20.39
C PRO A 168 23.99 7.96 21.01
N LEU A 169 23.90 9.06 20.25
CA LEU A 169 23.31 10.32 20.71
C LEU A 169 21.77 10.29 20.76
N TYR A 170 21.15 9.33 20.06
CA TYR A 170 19.71 9.15 19.98
C TYR A 170 19.31 7.69 20.22
N PRO A 171 19.52 7.15 21.43
CA PRO A 171 19.35 5.72 21.74
C PRO A 171 17.92 5.22 21.57
N ASP A 172 16.94 6.12 21.63
CA ASP A 172 15.52 5.80 21.45
C ASP A 172 15.11 5.68 19.98
N ARG A 173 15.95 6.16 19.05
CA ARG A 173 15.67 6.10 17.60
C ARG A 173 16.25 4.83 17.02
N LYS A 174 15.38 3.86 16.80
CA LYS A 174 15.76 2.58 16.17
C LYS A 174 15.47 2.62 14.66
N MET A 175 16.27 1.85 13.91
CA MET A 175 15.99 1.64 12.49
C MET A 175 14.64 0.94 12.33
N TYR A 176 13.82 1.45 11.42
CA TYR A 176 12.51 0.88 11.12
C TYR A 176 12.59 -0.40 10.30
N GLY A 177 11.53 -1.21 10.33
CA GLY A 177 11.41 -2.44 9.53
C GLY A 177 11.06 -2.15 8.07
N THR A 178 11.31 -3.13 7.20
CA THR A 178 10.93 -3.08 5.77
C THR A 178 9.54 -3.64 5.50
N THR A 179 8.82 -4.04 6.52
CA THR A 179 7.51 -4.67 6.39
C THR A 179 6.51 -3.94 7.27
N ALA A 180 5.34 -3.64 6.74
CA ALA A 180 4.28 -2.95 7.44
C ALA A 180 2.90 -3.49 7.05
N LEU A 181 1.89 -3.15 7.85
CA LEU A 181 0.50 -3.50 7.62
C LEU A 181 -0.21 -2.38 6.88
N SER A 182 -1.17 -2.76 6.03
CA SER A 182 -2.07 -1.84 5.36
C SER A 182 -3.53 -2.25 5.59
N ILE A 183 -4.41 -1.26 5.56
CA ILE A 183 -5.87 -1.44 5.50
C ILE A 183 -6.32 -0.82 4.18
N PRO A 184 -6.42 -1.64 3.09
CA PRO A 184 -6.99 -1.18 1.83
C PRO A 184 -8.50 -0.97 1.99
N PHE A 185 -8.96 0.21 1.60
CA PHE A 185 -10.38 0.57 1.52
C PHE A 185 -10.62 1.34 0.23
N GLY A 186 -11.73 1.06 -0.43
CA GLY A 186 -12.08 1.78 -1.64
C GLY A 186 -13.26 1.19 -2.37
N GLY A 187 -13.29 1.43 -3.67
CA GLY A 187 -14.37 0.90 -4.50
C GLY A 187 -14.09 1.08 -5.97
N GLY A 188 -15.00 0.53 -6.74
CA GLY A 188 -14.89 0.55 -8.19
C GLY A 188 -16.18 0.11 -8.86
N PHE A 189 -16.07 -0.08 -10.14
CA PHE A 189 -17.14 -0.67 -10.92
C PHE A 189 -16.59 -1.74 -11.83
N LYS A 190 -17.43 -2.71 -12.11
CA LYS A 190 -17.12 -3.87 -12.93
C LYS A 190 -18.19 -4.08 -13.98
N TYR A 191 -17.75 -4.36 -15.20
CA TYR A 191 -18.60 -4.67 -16.34
C TYR A 191 -18.13 -5.93 -17.01
N SER A 192 -19.06 -6.88 -17.23
CA SER A 192 -18.78 -8.14 -17.91
C SER A 192 -19.02 -8.03 -19.41
N ILE A 193 -18.08 -8.53 -20.18
CA ILE A 193 -18.08 -8.56 -21.65
C ILE A 193 -17.91 -10.00 -22.18
N GLY A 194 -18.09 -10.17 -23.48
CA GLY A 194 -17.81 -11.46 -24.13
C GLY A 194 -18.68 -12.62 -23.65
N GLY A 195 -19.96 -12.37 -23.39
CA GLY A 195 -20.88 -13.44 -22.94
C GLY A 195 -20.57 -13.93 -21.53
N GLY A 196 -20.03 -13.06 -20.67
CA GLY A 196 -19.77 -13.38 -19.27
C GLY A 196 -18.42 -14.04 -18.99
N ARG A 197 -17.53 -14.11 -19.97
CA ARG A 197 -16.19 -14.72 -19.78
C ARG A 197 -15.17 -13.75 -19.23
N LEU A 198 -15.26 -12.49 -19.62
CA LEU A 198 -14.32 -11.43 -19.28
C LEU A 198 -15.02 -10.33 -18.49
N ASN A 199 -14.32 -9.74 -17.54
CA ASN A 199 -14.73 -8.51 -16.88
C ASN A 199 -13.68 -7.42 -17.09
N LEU A 200 -14.15 -6.21 -17.32
CA LEU A 200 -13.38 -4.98 -17.25
C LEU A 200 -13.78 -4.26 -15.97
N SER A 201 -12.82 -3.81 -15.19
CA SER A 201 -13.08 -3.10 -13.92
C SER A 201 -12.19 -1.88 -13.81
N PHE A 202 -12.70 -0.87 -13.11
CA PHE A 202 -11.92 0.26 -12.63
C PHE A 202 -12.07 0.32 -11.12
N GLU A 203 -10.96 0.50 -10.40
CA GLU A 203 -10.94 0.51 -8.94
C GLU A 203 -10.00 1.59 -8.43
N VAL A 204 -10.43 2.27 -7.36
CA VAL A 204 -9.58 3.18 -6.59
C VAL A 204 -9.52 2.65 -5.16
N LEU A 205 -8.30 2.38 -4.68
CA LEU A 205 -8.04 1.90 -3.33
C LEU A 205 -7.13 2.86 -2.59
N HIS A 206 -7.57 3.31 -1.43
CA HIS A 206 -6.77 4.01 -0.45
C HIS A 206 -6.25 3.01 0.58
N ARG A 207 -4.96 3.10 0.91
CA ARG A 207 -4.31 2.25 1.90
C ARG A 207 -3.86 3.06 3.09
N PHE A 208 -4.49 2.81 4.22
CA PHE A 208 -4.03 3.31 5.51
C PHE A 208 -2.94 2.39 6.01
N THR A 209 -1.76 2.91 6.33
CA THR A 209 -0.64 2.09 6.80
C THR A 209 -0.35 2.32 8.27
N ASN A 210 0.37 1.39 8.89
CA ASN A 210 0.83 1.53 10.28
C ASN A 210 2.26 2.07 10.38
N THR A 211 2.89 2.42 9.26
CA THR A 211 4.25 3.00 9.23
C THR A 211 4.23 4.50 8.93
N ASP A 212 5.28 5.18 9.38
CA ASP A 212 5.57 6.59 9.15
C ASP A 212 6.92 6.76 8.44
N TYR A 213 7.38 5.69 7.81
CA TYR A 213 8.69 5.62 7.20
C TYR A 213 8.67 5.14 5.74
N LEU A 214 7.53 5.30 5.04
CA LEU A 214 7.49 5.07 3.60
C LEU A 214 8.42 6.04 2.85
N ASP A 215 8.59 7.24 3.40
CA ASP A 215 9.40 8.33 2.86
C ASP A 215 10.68 8.60 3.66
N ASP A 216 10.95 7.83 4.74
CA ASP A 216 12.07 8.03 5.66
C ASP A 216 12.02 9.38 6.42
N VAL A 217 10.84 9.97 6.57
CA VAL A 217 10.66 11.28 7.26
C VAL A 217 9.60 11.13 8.34
N SER A 218 9.99 11.26 9.62
CA SER A 218 9.06 11.08 10.73
C SER A 218 9.29 12.06 11.88
N THR A 219 10.54 12.30 12.27
CA THR A 219 10.86 12.95 13.53
C THR A 219 11.48 14.35 13.34
N THR A 220 12.55 14.64 14.05
CA THR A 220 13.26 15.92 14.01
C THR A 220 14.65 15.76 13.43
N TYR A 221 15.21 16.85 12.91
CA TYR A 221 16.63 16.92 12.56
C TYR A 221 17.50 16.59 13.76
N VAL A 222 18.60 15.89 13.51
CA VAL A 222 19.57 15.47 14.53
C VAL A 222 20.83 16.33 14.50
N ASP A 223 21.59 16.29 15.59
CA ASP A 223 22.89 16.93 15.67
C ASP A 223 23.81 16.33 14.58
N PRO A 224 24.55 17.15 13.80
CA PRO A 224 25.52 16.66 12.83
C PRO A 224 26.58 15.71 13.41
N ASN A 225 26.85 15.76 14.72
CA ASN A 225 27.73 14.84 15.40
C ASN A 225 27.15 13.42 15.59
N ALA A 226 25.86 13.25 15.35
CA ALA A 226 25.23 11.94 15.33
C ALA A 226 25.65 11.08 14.13
N PHE A 227 26.13 11.72 13.06
CA PHE A 227 26.54 11.04 11.83
C PHE A 227 28.03 10.66 11.88
N PRO A 228 28.40 9.52 11.25
CA PRO A 228 29.80 9.17 11.07
C PRO A 228 30.55 10.26 10.30
N LYS A 229 31.79 10.49 10.68
CA LYS A 229 32.68 11.44 9.97
C LYS A 229 33.71 10.64 9.16
N PRO A 230 33.49 10.39 7.88
CA PRO A 230 34.46 9.72 7.03
C PRO A 230 35.69 10.59 6.81
N PRO A 231 36.87 9.98 6.49
CA PRO A 231 38.01 10.74 6.06
C PRO A 231 37.66 11.62 4.86
N GLY A 232 37.76 12.92 5.02
CA GLY A 232 37.51 13.88 3.93
C GLY A 232 36.15 14.56 3.92
N GLY A 233 35.28 14.42 4.93
CA GLY A 233 34.11 15.28 4.97
C GLY A 233 32.84 14.80 5.64
N ILE A 234 31.73 15.06 4.99
CA ILE A 234 30.37 14.83 5.47
C ILE A 234 29.90 13.48 4.98
N SER A 235 29.25 12.68 5.83
CA SER A 235 28.69 11.37 5.43
C SER A 235 27.47 11.52 4.53
N VAL A 236 27.21 10.51 3.70
CA VAL A 236 26.01 10.42 2.85
C VAL A 236 24.73 10.54 3.70
N ALA A 237 24.70 9.90 4.86
CA ALA A 237 23.57 9.99 5.80
C ALA A 237 23.27 11.45 6.19
N GLN A 238 24.30 12.22 6.51
CA GLN A 238 24.15 13.62 6.85
C GLN A 238 23.70 14.48 5.66
N LEU A 239 24.24 14.23 4.45
CA LEU A 239 23.84 14.96 3.25
C LEU A 239 22.37 14.66 2.87
N LEU A 240 21.90 13.43 3.08
CA LEU A 240 20.51 13.04 2.81
C LEU A 240 19.55 13.43 3.95
N SER A 241 20.06 13.66 5.16
CA SER A 241 19.27 14.14 6.31
C SER A 241 18.74 15.55 6.10
N ASP A 242 19.58 16.46 5.60
CA ASP A 242 19.22 17.85 5.30
C ASP A 242 19.73 18.25 3.91
N ARG A 243 18.81 18.42 2.97
CA ARG A 243 19.10 18.83 1.59
C ARG A 243 18.77 20.27 1.31
N SER A 244 18.42 21.04 2.33
CA SER A 244 18.08 22.44 2.18
C SER A 244 19.29 23.29 1.73
N GLY A 245 20.49 22.84 2.04
CA GLY A 245 21.74 23.45 1.58
C GLY A 245 21.93 23.43 0.06
N ASP A 246 21.26 22.52 -0.67
CA ASP A 246 21.35 22.43 -2.13
C ASP A 246 20.69 23.63 -2.84
N ILE A 247 19.73 24.29 -2.19
CA ILE A 247 18.92 25.37 -2.77
C ILE A 247 18.97 26.69 -1.97
N GLY A 248 19.74 26.73 -0.89
CA GLY A 248 19.86 27.95 -0.08
C GLY A 248 20.59 27.73 1.24
N ALA A 249 20.36 28.60 2.21
CA ALA A 249 20.94 28.42 3.54
C ALA A 249 20.32 27.18 4.22
N PRO A 250 21.12 26.31 4.89
CA PRO A 250 20.64 25.18 5.62
C PRO A 250 19.58 25.53 6.67
N ILE A 251 18.48 24.75 6.71
CA ILE A 251 17.39 24.96 7.67
C ILE A 251 17.23 23.80 8.67
N GLY A 252 17.97 22.70 8.49
CA GLY A 252 17.95 21.50 9.33
C GLY A 252 18.66 21.68 10.66
N LEU A 253 18.13 22.55 11.52
CA LEU A 253 18.68 22.74 12.86
C LEU A 253 18.31 21.57 13.77
N PRO A 254 19.24 21.05 14.62
CA PRO A 254 18.96 19.99 15.58
C PRO A 254 17.72 20.28 16.43
N GLY A 255 16.84 19.28 16.53
CA GLY A 255 15.57 19.38 17.26
C GLY A 255 14.43 20.07 16.49
N ARG A 256 14.72 20.72 15.36
CA ARG A 256 13.66 21.24 14.48
C ARG A 256 12.90 20.10 13.83
N GLN A 257 11.60 20.26 13.63
CA GLN A 257 10.73 19.29 12.98
C GLN A 257 11.21 18.99 11.55
N ARG A 258 11.42 17.71 11.23
CA ARG A 258 11.75 17.19 9.89
C ARG A 258 10.50 16.57 9.25
N GLY A 259 9.80 15.71 9.98
CA GLY A 259 8.48 15.16 9.65
C GLY A 259 7.38 15.70 10.56
N ASN A 260 6.21 15.08 10.57
CA ASN A 260 5.05 15.49 11.38
C ASN A 260 5.06 14.93 12.82
N GLY A 261 6.09 14.19 13.18
CA GLY A 261 6.26 13.61 14.53
C GLY A 261 5.40 12.40 14.78
N SER A 262 5.21 11.54 13.80
CA SER A 262 4.39 10.32 13.87
C SER A 262 2.90 10.54 14.16
N LYS A 263 2.42 11.76 14.05
CA LYS A 263 1.01 12.10 14.30
C LYS A 263 0.09 11.54 13.22
N GLN A 264 0.59 11.48 12.01
CA GLN A 264 -0.13 10.95 10.86
C GLN A 264 0.74 9.93 10.15
N LYS A 265 0.25 8.70 9.99
CA LYS A 265 0.97 7.65 9.27
C LYS A 265 0.91 7.88 7.77
N ASP A 266 1.93 7.40 7.08
CA ASP A 266 1.98 7.43 5.62
C ASP A 266 0.85 6.61 5.00
N GLN A 267 0.38 7.07 3.86
CA GLN A 267 -0.72 6.47 3.13
C GLN A 267 -0.41 6.49 1.64
N PHE A 268 -1.10 5.64 0.89
CA PHE A 268 -1.04 5.72 -0.57
C PHE A 268 -2.35 5.28 -1.20
N VAL A 269 -2.61 5.80 -2.38
CA VAL A 269 -3.78 5.46 -3.19
C VAL A 269 -3.33 4.80 -4.48
N THR A 270 -4.13 3.85 -4.97
CA THR A 270 -3.97 3.30 -6.31
C THR A 270 -5.25 3.46 -7.10
N ALA A 271 -5.11 3.78 -8.39
CA ALA A 271 -6.19 3.76 -9.36
C ALA A 271 -5.83 2.76 -10.47
N MET A 272 -6.65 1.72 -10.65
CA MET A 272 -6.35 0.58 -11.50
C MET A 272 -7.45 0.34 -12.53
N VAL A 273 -7.06 0.04 -13.76
CA VAL A 273 -7.91 -0.64 -14.74
C VAL A 273 -7.54 -2.12 -14.74
N MET A 274 -8.53 -2.98 -14.61
CA MET A 274 -8.32 -4.42 -14.43
C MET A 274 -9.12 -5.22 -15.45
N ILE A 275 -8.52 -6.31 -15.92
CA ILE A 275 -9.18 -7.34 -16.74
C ILE A 275 -9.15 -8.64 -15.96
N SER A 276 -10.28 -9.33 -15.89
CA SER A 276 -10.37 -10.65 -15.25
C SER A 276 -11.18 -11.65 -16.04
N PHE A 277 -10.84 -12.93 -15.84
CA PHE A 277 -11.53 -14.09 -16.41
C PHE A 277 -12.41 -14.72 -15.36
N ASN A 278 -13.68 -14.94 -15.70
CA ASN A 278 -14.62 -15.65 -14.85
C ASN A 278 -14.36 -17.16 -14.88
N LEU A 279 -14.18 -17.73 -13.69
CA LEU A 279 -14.08 -19.17 -13.48
C LEU A 279 -15.48 -19.72 -13.27
N MET A 280 -15.96 -20.52 -14.22
CA MET A 280 -17.29 -21.10 -14.19
C MET A 280 -17.21 -22.55 -13.74
N SER A 281 -18.07 -22.94 -12.82
CA SER A 281 -18.26 -24.34 -12.46
C SER A 281 -19.48 -24.88 -13.22
N TYR A 282 -19.27 -25.89 -14.08
CA TYR A 282 -20.37 -26.67 -14.66
C TYR A 282 -20.79 -27.72 -13.63
N LYS A 283 -22.03 -27.63 -13.15
CA LYS A 283 -22.67 -28.80 -12.56
C LYS A 283 -23.32 -29.59 -13.70
N CYS A 284 -22.86 -30.82 -13.94
CA CYS A 284 -23.62 -31.74 -14.78
C CYS A 284 -25.02 -31.91 -14.16
N PRO A 285 -26.10 -31.87 -14.96
CA PRO A 285 -27.41 -32.29 -14.47
C PRO A 285 -27.27 -33.73 -13.96
N SER A 286 -27.60 -33.98 -12.69
CA SER A 286 -27.81 -35.35 -12.22
C SER A 286 -29.02 -35.86 -12.99
N GLY A 287 -28.83 -36.78 -13.92
CA GLY A 287 -29.93 -37.48 -14.53
C GLY A 287 -30.64 -38.28 -13.44
N ASP A 288 -31.87 -37.94 -13.20
CA ASP A 288 -32.85 -38.81 -12.53
C ASP A 288 -33.36 -39.85 -13.52
#